data_05e38875be0a484db9357fec9aea55af
#
_entry.id   05e38875be0a484db9357fec9aea55af
#
_cell.length_a   1.000
_cell.length_b   1.000
_cell.length_c   1.000
_cell.angle_alpha   90.00
_cell.angle_beta   90.00
_cell.angle_gamma   90.00
#
_symmetry.space_group_name_H-M   'P 1'
#
loop_
_entity.id
_entity.type
_entity.pdbx_description
1 polymer ?
#
loop_
_entity_poly.entity_id
_entity_poly.type
_entity_poly.pdbx_seq_one_letter_code
_entity_poly.pdbx_strand_id
1 'polypeptide(L)'
;DVGSFQGVFDGQSHVVYNLYSHEGLKSENKDNNNNLYRNGLFGAIYNATVQNLGIENADIVIPMNDTSTYGKGILVDWMTHSTIKNCYTTGSITGGSYIEKYIGGLAGFLNGNNSISQCYSTAAITGNYDGEYYAEQEGGLEPMDCWDSLGGIVGASYTGQVTISDCWFGGEIVVNSIQAPVGGIIGYGKGVSMVNCLVATKEIGNDGWENTYWLGYVVDKDAKNCFWPNDAKYN
;
A
#
# COMPACT_ATOMS: atom_id res chain seq x y z
N ASP A 1 5.83 17.24 11.49
CA ASP A 1 4.81 17.33 10.44
C ASP A 1 3.47 17.75 11.03
N VAL A 2 3.00 18.91 10.62
CA VAL A 2 1.67 19.39 10.98
C VAL A 2 0.64 18.49 10.31
N GLY A 3 -0.15 17.77 11.11
CA GLY A 3 -1.24 16.93 10.59
C GLY A 3 -1.00 15.41 10.63
N SER A 4 0.13 14.94 11.16
CA SER A 4 0.33 13.51 11.40
C SER A 4 -0.14 13.13 12.82
N PHE A 5 -0.84 12.00 12.93
CA PHE A 5 -1.17 11.45 14.26
C PHE A 5 0.10 10.95 14.94
N GLN A 6 0.25 11.27 16.22
CA GLN A 6 1.34 10.83 17.09
C GLN A 6 0.77 10.24 18.38
N GLY A 7 1.47 9.25 18.93
CA GLY A 7 1.04 8.57 20.14
C GLY A 7 0.42 7.19 19.88
N VAL A 8 -0.48 6.74 20.75
CA VAL A 8 -1.08 5.41 20.67
C VAL A 8 -2.58 5.54 20.41
N PHE A 9 -3.04 4.90 19.33
CA PHE A 9 -4.44 4.67 19.07
C PHE A 9 -4.74 3.18 19.28
N ASP A 10 -5.49 2.87 20.31
CA ASP A 10 -5.97 1.52 20.59
C ASP A 10 -7.47 1.43 20.28
N GLY A 11 -7.78 0.72 19.20
CA GLY A 11 -9.17 0.50 18.78
C GLY A 11 -9.95 -0.45 19.69
N GLN A 12 -9.31 -1.10 20.67
CA GLN A 12 -9.96 -2.00 21.62
C GLN A 12 -10.82 -3.08 20.94
N SER A 13 -10.37 -3.55 19.79
CA SER A 13 -11.08 -4.50 18.93
C SER A 13 -12.41 -3.99 18.37
N HIS A 14 -12.60 -2.68 18.34
CA HIS A 14 -13.74 -2.09 17.63
C HIS A 14 -13.50 -2.08 16.13
N VAL A 15 -14.60 -1.90 15.39
CA VAL A 15 -14.61 -1.88 13.94
C VAL A 15 -15.21 -0.58 13.43
N VAL A 16 -14.52 0.06 12.49
CA VAL A 16 -15.07 1.15 11.68
C VAL A 16 -15.73 0.54 10.46
N TYR A 17 -17.01 0.81 10.26
CA TYR A 17 -17.77 0.31 9.12
C TYR A 17 -17.97 1.38 8.06
N ASN A 18 -17.91 0.95 6.79
CA ASN A 18 -18.26 1.77 5.64
C ASN A 18 -17.43 3.08 5.56
N LEU A 19 -16.11 2.96 5.76
CA LEU A 19 -15.21 4.09 5.52
C LEU A 19 -15.32 4.48 4.04
N TYR A 20 -15.87 5.66 3.79
CA TYR A 20 -16.12 6.15 2.45
C TYR A 20 -15.26 7.38 2.16
N SER A 21 -14.50 7.33 1.04
CA SER A 21 -13.65 8.45 0.61
C SER A 21 -13.47 8.43 -0.92
N HIS A 22 -14.25 9.21 -1.65
CA HIS A 22 -14.15 9.31 -3.11
C HIS A 22 -13.47 10.60 -3.60
N GLU A 23 -13.32 11.58 -2.75
CA GLU A 23 -12.65 12.84 -3.11
C GLU A 23 -11.38 13.08 -2.28
N GLY A 24 -11.23 12.32 -1.20
CA GLY A 24 -10.18 12.54 -0.20
C GLY A 24 -10.33 13.87 0.55
N LEU A 25 -9.71 13.97 1.70
CA LEU A 25 -9.58 15.24 2.39
C LEU A 25 -8.46 16.05 1.73
N LYS A 26 -8.85 17.11 1.05
CA LYS A 26 -7.92 18.04 0.43
C LYS A 26 -7.23 18.89 1.49
N SER A 27 -5.93 18.73 1.65
CA SER A 27 -5.10 19.64 2.43
C SER A 27 -4.37 20.58 1.48
N GLU A 28 -4.58 21.87 1.61
CA GLU A 28 -3.79 22.86 0.86
C GLU A 28 -2.40 22.95 1.47
N ASN A 29 -1.40 22.48 0.77
CA ASN A 29 -0.02 22.82 1.09
C ASN A 29 0.30 24.18 0.47
N LYS A 30 0.34 25.21 1.32
CA LYS A 30 0.54 26.60 0.89
C LYS A 30 1.94 26.86 0.27
N ASP A 31 2.89 25.94 0.49
CA ASP A 31 4.28 26.15 0.08
C ASP A 31 4.55 25.72 -1.37
N ASN A 32 3.77 24.82 -1.97
CA ASN A 32 4.05 24.27 -3.31
C ASN A 32 2.83 24.04 -4.21
N ASN A 33 1.67 24.60 -3.93
CA ASN A 33 0.42 24.40 -4.69
C ASN A 33 -0.01 22.91 -4.86
N ASN A 34 0.61 21.98 -4.16
CA ASN A 34 0.27 20.58 -4.23
C ASN A 34 -0.91 20.27 -3.31
N ASN A 35 -1.99 19.86 -3.89
CA ASN A 35 -3.14 19.38 -3.14
C ASN A 35 -2.84 18.00 -2.59
N LEU A 36 -2.68 17.89 -1.27
CA LEU A 36 -2.54 16.60 -0.60
C LEU A 36 -3.93 16.02 -0.37
N TYR A 37 -4.26 14.96 -1.08
CA TYR A 37 -5.46 14.20 -0.82
C TYR A 37 -5.14 13.10 0.20
N ARG A 38 -5.96 12.98 1.24
CA ARG A 38 -5.88 11.93 2.24
C ARG A 38 -7.16 11.11 2.17
N ASN A 39 -7.01 9.81 1.99
CA ASN A 39 -8.13 8.90 1.74
C ASN A 39 -8.30 7.87 2.87
N GLY A 40 -7.21 7.40 3.48
CA GLY A 40 -7.24 6.46 4.57
C GLY A 40 -7.82 7.06 5.88
N LEU A 41 -8.18 6.18 6.82
CA LEU A 41 -8.67 6.61 8.14
C LEU A 41 -7.65 7.53 8.83
N PHE A 42 -6.37 7.19 8.74
CA PHE A 42 -5.26 8.07 9.12
C PHE A 42 -4.55 8.55 7.85
N GLY A 43 -4.58 9.84 7.58
CA GLY A 43 -3.84 10.40 6.46
C GLY A 43 -2.32 10.29 6.63
N ALA A 44 -1.81 10.44 7.84
CA ALA A 44 -0.41 10.17 8.19
C ALA A 44 -0.25 9.83 9.67
N ILE A 45 0.71 8.95 9.97
CA ILE A 45 1.15 8.65 11.34
C ILE A 45 2.67 8.82 11.46
N TYR A 46 3.14 9.38 12.57
CA TYR A 46 4.54 9.64 12.87
C TYR A 46 4.87 9.31 14.32
N ASN A 47 5.88 8.47 14.57
CA ASN A 47 6.22 7.99 15.90
C ASN A 47 4.98 7.51 16.68
N ALA A 48 4.12 6.75 16.02
CA ALA A 48 2.82 6.36 16.53
C ALA A 48 2.64 4.83 16.56
N THR A 49 1.67 4.40 17.34
CA THR A 49 1.17 3.03 17.33
C THR A 49 -0.33 3.04 17.06
N VAL A 50 -0.76 2.28 16.06
CA VAL A 50 -2.17 1.99 15.79
C VAL A 50 -2.39 0.50 16.00
N GLN A 51 -3.30 0.14 16.89
CA GLN A 51 -3.51 -1.26 17.22
C GLN A 51 -4.96 -1.63 17.49
N ASN A 52 -5.27 -2.94 17.36
CA ASN A 52 -6.56 -3.52 17.73
C ASN A 52 -7.75 -2.85 17.03
N LEU A 53 -7.66 -2.62 15.71
CA LEU A 53 -8.68 -1.92 14.95
C LEU A 53 -9.03 -2.66 13.66
N GLY A 54 -10.32 -2.83 13.41
CA GLY A 54 -10.84 -3.31 12.13
C GLY A 54 -11.41 -2.17 11.27
N ILE A 55 -11.31 -2.28 9.95
CA ILE A 55 -12.09 -1.47 9.00
C ILE A 55 -12.81 -2.43 8.07
N GLU A 56 -14.14 -2.36 8.04
CA GLU A 56 -14.98 -3.21 7.20
C GLU A 56 -15.77 -2.41 6.16
N ASN A 57 -15.84 -2.99 4.97
CA ASN A 57 -16.56 -2.40 3.82
C ASN A 57 -16.05 -0.99 3.48
N ALA A 58 -14.75 -0.78 3.48
CA ALA A 58 -14.18 0.47 2.97
C ALA A 58 -14.50 0.64 1.48
N ASP A 59 -14.79 1.85 1.07
CA ASP A 59 -14.97 2.25 -0.33
C ASP A 59 -14.16 3.52 -0.59
N ILE A 60 -12.94 3.32 -1.09
CA ILE A 60 -11.99 4.40 -1.33
C ILE A 60 -11.72 4.52 -2.83
N VAL A 61 -11.95 5.71 -3.36
CA VAL A 61 -11.59 6.08 -4.72
C VAL A 61 -10.60 7.24 -4.69
N ILE A 62 -9.43 7.01 -5.24
CA ILE A 62 -8.39 8.03 -5.38
C ILE A 62 -8.72 8.81 -6.67
N PRO A 63 -8.95 10.15 -6.57
CA PRO A 63 -9.30 10.94 -7.75
C PRO A 63 -8.21 10.92 -8.82
N MET A 64 -8.60 10.88 -10.09
CA MET A 64 -7.68 10.93 -11.24
C MET A 64 -6.80 12.20 -11.25
N ASN A 65 -7.29 13.29 -10.70
CA ASN A 65 -6.56 14.56 -10.59
C ASN A 65 -5.77 14.70 -9.28
N ASP A 66 -5.63 13.63 -8.51
CA ASP A 66 -4.74 13.62 -7.35
C ASP A 66 -3.28 13.61 -7.82
N THR A 67 -2.65 14.76 -7.77
CA THR A 67 -1.23 14.94 -8.12
C THR A 67 -0.29 14.73 -6.94
N SER A 68 -0.80 14.26 -5.80
CA SER A 68 0.04 13.96 -4.65
C SER A 68 0.85 12.69 -4.87
N THR A 69 2.15 12.75 -4.66
CA THR A 69 3.09 11.62 -4.74
C THR A 69 3.10 10.78 -3.46
N TYR A 70 1.95 10.55 -2.84
CA TYR A 70 1.86 9.91 -1.54
C TYR A 70 1.16 8.56 -1.60
N GLY A 71 1.53 7.71 -0.65
CA GLY A 71 0.88 6.43 -0.44
C GLY A 71 -0.61 6.58 -0.14
N LYS A 72 -1.37 5.55 -0.49
CA LYS A 72 -2.79 5.41 -0.26
C LYS A 72 -3.08 4.06 0.38
N GLY A 73 -3.67 4.07 1.56
CA GLY A 73 -4.03 2.86 2.26
C GLY A 73 -5.39 3.01 2.94
N ILE A 74 -6.09 1.90 3.16
CA ILE A 74 -7.40 1.96 3.82
C ILE A 74 -7.25 2.42 5.27
N LEU A 75 -6.23 1.94 5.98
CA LEU A 75 -5.98 2.36 7.37
C LEU A 75 -5.09 3.61 7.42
N VAL A 76 -3.96 3.60 6.70
CA VAL A 76 -2.95 4.68 6.78
C VAL A 76 -2.41 4.99 5.39
N ASP A 77 -2.47 6.26 4.98
CA ASP A 77 -1.85 6.67 3.73
C ASP A 77 -0.32 6.73 3.84
N TRP A 78 0.20 7.37 4.89
CA TRP A 78 1.63 7.58 5.11
C TRP A 78 2.06 7.22 6.52
N MET A 79 3.06 6.37 6.64
CA MET A 79 3.56 5.86 7.91
C MET A 79 5.06 6.15 8.07
N THR A 80 5.46 6.77 9.18
CA THR A 80 6.86 7.08 9.47
C THR A 80 7.20 6.72 10.91
N HIS A 81 8.27 5.92 11.09
CA HIS A 81 8.77 5.48 12.41
C HIS A 81 7.68 4.95 13.34
N SER A 82 6.75 4.17 12.81
CA SER A 82 5.51 3.83 13.49
C SER A 82 5.24 2.31 13.49
N THR A 83 4.25 1.92 14.27
CA THR A 83 3.82 0.51 14.41
C THR A 83 2.34 0.38 14.12
N ILE A 84 1.98 -0.64 13.32
CA ILE A 84 0.61 -1.11 13.16
C ILE A 84 0.56 -2.56 13.64
N LYS A 85 -0.37 -2.86 14.55
CA LYS A 85 -0.48 -4.19 15.14
C LYS A 85 -1.93 -4.62 15.32
N ASN A 86 -2.21 -5.92 15.01
CA ASN A 86 -3.53 -6.51 15.20
C ASN A 86 -4.64 -5.65 14.58
N CYS A 87 -4.44 -5.23 13.31
CA CYS A 87 -5.39 -4.45 12.54
C CYS A 87 -5.78 -5.18 11.26
N TYR A 88 -6.96 -4.88 10.74
CA TYR A 88 -7.37 -5.43 9.45
C TYR A 88 -8.22 -4.49 8.63
N THR A 89 -8.28 -4.78 7.33
CA THR A 89 -9.07 -4.00 6.37
C THR A 89 -9.81 -4.90 5.39
N THR A 90 -11.04 -4.52 5.06
CA THR A 90 -11.84 -5.12 3.99
C THR A 90 -12.50 -4.04 3.14
N GLY A 91 -13.05 -4.40 1.98
CA GLY A 91 -13.72 -3.48 1.07
C GLY A 91 -12.91 -3.24 -0.19
N SER A 92 -12.80 -2.00 -0.65
CA SER A 92 -12.06 -1.67 -1.88
C SER A 92 -11.27 -0.38 -1.78
N ILE A 93 -10.16 -0.33 -2.52
CA ILE A 93 -9.40 0.87 -2.81
C ILE A 93 -9.07 0.90 -4.30
N THR A 94 -9.57 1.90 -5.00
CA THR A 94 -9.36 2.08 -6.44
C THR A 94 -8.58 3.35 -6.68
N GLY A 95 -7.44 3.22 -7.33
CA GLY A 95 -6.59 4.34 -7.69
C GLY A 95 -6.50 4.53 -9.19
N GLY A 96 -6.45 5.78 -9.61
CA GLY A 96 -6.11 6.15 -10.96
C GLY A 96 -5.37 7.48 -10.92
N SER A 97 -4.24 7.57 -11.57
CA SER A 97 -3.49 8.83 -11.61
C SER A 97 -2.44 8.80 -12.70
N TYR A 98 -2.06 9.97 -13.14
CA TYR A 98 -0.92 10.19 -14.02
C TYR A 98 0.44 10.14 -13.28
N ILE A 99 0.47 10.08 -11.95
CA ILE A 99 1.69 10.27 -11.16
C ILE A 99 1.71 9.37 -9.92
N GLU A 100 2.82 8.69 -9.73
CA GLU A 100 3.34 8.02 -8.53
C GLU A 100 2.35 7.71 -7.39
N LYS A 101 1.77 6.53 -7.41
CA LYS A 101 0.88 6.07 -6.35
C LYS A 101 1.34 4.75 -5.76
N TYR A 102 1.48 4.74 -4.46
CA TYR A 102 1.76 3.53 -3.68
C TYR A 102 0.49 3.11 -2.98
N ILE A 103 -0.18 2.07 -3.50
CA ILE A 103 -1.47 1.64 -2.99
C ILE A 103 -1.31 0.36 -2.20
N GLY A 104 -1.75 0.37 -0.93
CA GLY A 104 -1.76 -0.80 -0.07
C GLY A 104 -3.11 -1.03 0.58
N GLY A 105 -3.48 -2.29 0.76
CA GLY A 105 -4.73 -2.63 1.43
C GLY A 105 -4.79 -2.13 2.87
N LEU A 106 -3.66 -2.09 3.58
CA LEU A 106 -3.56 -1.55 4.94
C LEU A 106 -2.88 -0.19 4.95
N ALA A 107 -1.66 -0.10 4.41
CA ALA A 107 -0.85 1.12 4.42
C ALA A 107 -0.30 1.44 3.03
N GLY A 108 -0.32 2.71 2.63
CA GLY A 108 0.16 3.13 1.33
C GLY A 108 1.68 3.19 1.25
N PHE A 109 2.29 4.08 2.01
CA PHE A 109 3.73 4.31 1.96
C PHE A 109 4.38 4.31 3.35
N LEU A 110 5.54 3.66 3.44
CA LEU A 110 6.34 3.58 4.65
C LEU A 110 7.67 4.31 4.49
N ASN A 111 7.98 5.20 5.41
CA ASN A 111 9.23 5.94 5.46
C ASN A 111 9.95 5.70 6.80
N GLY A 112 11.25 5.44 6.75
CA GLY A 112 12.04 5.13 7.95
C GLY A 112 11.72 3.76 8.55
N ASN A 113 12.04 3.58 9.82
CA ASN A 113 11.88 2.28 10.49
C ASN A 113 10.42 2.07 10.89
N ASN A 114 9.79 1.03 10.36
CA ASN A 114 8.38 0.74 10.62
C ASN A 114 8.16 -0.74 10.94
N SER A 115 7.08 -1.05 11.66
CA SER A 115 6.67 -2.40 11.98
C SER A 115 5.17 -2.60 11.71
N ILE A 116 4.83 -3.68 10.99
CA ILE A 116 3.45 -4.12 10.78
C ILE A 116 3.37 -5.58 11.21
N SER A 117 2.49 -5.90 12.16
CA SER A 117 2.40 -7.26 12.68
C SER A 117 0.98 -7.68 13.01
N GLN A 118 0.70 -8.98 12.83
CA GLN A 118 -0.61 -9.58 13.14
C GLN A 118 -1.76 -8.87 12.40
N CYS A 119 -1.53 -8.48 11.16
CA CYS A 119 -2.46 -7.71 10.35
C CYS A 119 -2.90 -8.50 9.12
N TYR A 120 -4.08 -8.15 8.59
CA TYR A 120 -4.49 -8.68 7.31
C TYR A 120 -5.30 -7.68 6.48
N SER A 121 -5.39 -7.97 5.19
CA SER A 121 -6.31 -7.28 4.28
C SER A 121 -6.97 -8.29 3.35
N THR A 122 -8.27 -8.14 3.15
CA THR A 122 -9.04 -8.81 2.10
C THR A 122 -9.66 -7.82 1.13
N ALA A 123 -9.11 -6.62 1.07
CA ALA A 123 -9.61 -5.58 0.18
C ALA A 123 -9.33 -5.89 -1.30
N ALA A 124 -10.25 -5.49 -2.17
CA ALA A 124 -10.01 -5.41 -3.59
C ALA A 124 -9.20 -4.13 -3.89
N ILE A 125 -8.04 -4.29 -4.49
CA ILE A 125 -7.12 -3.19 -4.82
C ILE A 125 -7.06 -3.04 -6.33
N THR A 126 -7.42 -1.88 -6.87
CA THR A 126 -7.38 -1.62 -8.30
C THR A 126 -6.50 -0.42 -8.60
N GLY A 127 -5.48 -0.61 -9.44
CA GLY A 127 -4.65 0.45 -9.99
C GLY A 127 -5.01 0.74 -11.44
N ASN A 128 -5.56 1.92 -11.71
CA ASN A 128 -5.88 2.40 -13.06
C ASN A 128 -4.83 3.45 -13.44
N TYR A 129 -3.82 3.05 -14.19
CA TYR A 129 -2.78 3.95 -14.67
C TYR A 129 -3.00 4.25 -16.15
N ASP A 130 -2.88 5.52 -16.53
CA ASP A 130 -2.90 5.90 -17.93
C ASP A 130 -1.52 5.65 -18.55
N GLY A 131 -1.42 4.65 -19.42
CA GLY A 131 -0.16 4.19 -20.01
C GLY A 131 0.52 5.20 -20.94
N GLU A 132 -0.11 6.32 -21.29
CA GLU A 132 0.49 7.32 -22.18
C GLU A 132 1.64 8.10 -21.54
N TYR A 133 1.63 8.30 -20.22
CA TYR A 133 2.67 9.09 -19.55
C TYR A 133 4.05 8.41 -19.51
N TYR A 134 4.07 7.08 -19.48
CA TYR A 134 5.33 6.32 -19.42
C TYR A 134 5.97 6.06 -20.78
N ALA A 135 5.23 6.22 -21.87
CA ALA A 135 5.72 5.97 -23.22
C ALA A 135 6.65 7.07 -23.75
N GLU A 136 6.65 8.27 -23.17
CA GLU A 136 7.42 9.42 -23.66
C GLU A 136 8.78 9.62 -22.97
N GLN A 137 9.11 8.85 -21.94
CA GLN A 137 10.46 8.89 -21.34
C GLN A 137 11.40 7.99 -22.16
N GLU A 138 12.01 8.56 -23.23
CA GLU A 138 13.11 7.94 -23.98
C GLU A 138 14.34 7.75 -23.09
N GLY A 139 14.44 6.63 -22.44
CA GLY A 139 15.60 6.22 -21.68
C GLY A 139 15.19 5.20 -20.64
N GLY A 140 15.17 3.93 -21.05
CA GLY A 140 14.72 2.80 -20.26
C GLY A 140 14.81 3.05 -18.76
N LEU A 141 13.67 3.13 -18.11
CA LEU A 141 13.61 3.28 -16.65
C LEU A 141 14.38 2.09 -16.06
N GLU A 142 15.49 2.40 -15.39
CA GLU A 142 16.09 1.40 -14.53
C GLU A 142 15.04 0.90 -13.54
N PRO A 143 15.00 -0.37 -13.16
CA PRO A 143 13.99 -0.93 -12.25
C PRO A 143 13.89 -0.20 -10.89
N MET A 144 14.74 0.77 -10.66
CA MET A 144 14.81 1.58 -9.43
C MET A 144 13.88 2.79 -9.40
N ASP A 145 13.27 3.15 -10.52
CA ASP A 145 12.36 4.30 -10.62
C ASP A 145 10.90 3.86 -10.71
N CYS A 146 10.51 2.87 -9.92
CA CYS A 146 9.12 2.44 -9.83
C CYS A 146 8.28 3.45 -9.04
N TRP A 147 7.73 4.41 -9.74
CA TRP A 147 6.88 5.47 -9.19
C TRP A 147 5.50 5.00 -8.75
N ASP A 148 5.08 3.80 -9.18
CA ASP A 148 3.81 3.19 -8.84
C ASP A 148 4.03 1.80 -8.29
N SER A 149 3.30 1.41 -7.25
CA SER A 149 3.30 0.02 -6.80
C SER A 149 2.05 -0.33 -6.00
N LEU A 150 1.61 -1.58 -6.13
CA LEU A 150 0.44 -2.09 -5.44
C LEU A 150 0.83 -3.26 -4.54
N GLY A 151 0.41 -3.21 -3.29
CA GLY A 151 0.64 -4.31 -2.35
C GLY A 151 -0.59 -4.68 -1.55
N GLY A 152 -0.78 -5.94 -1.30
CA GLY A 152 -1.94 -6.42 -0.54
C GLY A 152 -2.00 -5.85 0.88
N ILE A 153 -0.85 -5.63 1.50
CA ILE A 153 -0.73 -4.99 2.82
C ILE A 153 -0.13 -3.60 2.69
N VAL A 154 1.00 -3.45 1.99
CA VAL A 154 1.76 -2.19 1.88
C VAL A 154 2.02 -1.85 0.42
N GLY A 155 1.75 -0.61 0.02
CA GLY A 155 2.09 -0.13 -1.32
C GLY A 155 3.59 -0.09 -1.55
N ALA A 156 4.32 0.73 -0.81
CA ALA A 156 5.77 0.83 -0.93
C ALA A 156 6.51 1.18 0.37
N SER A 157 7.82 0.88 0.36
CA SER A 157 8.80 1.35 1.34
C SER A 157 10.14 1.63 0.66
N TYR A 158 10.68 2.83 0.84
CA TYR A 158 11.93 3.24 0.20
C TYR A 158 13.10 3.42 1.15
N THR A 159 12.85 3.70 2.42
CA THR A 159 13.91 4.03 3.38
C THR A 159 13.71 3.32 4.71
N GLY A 160 14.81 3.11 5.43
CA GLY A 160 14.80 2.51 6.76
C GLY A 160 14.70 0.99 6.75
N GLN A 161 14.42 0.43 7.93
CA GLN A 161 14.19 -1.00 8.11
C GLN A 161 12.70 -1.22 8.38
N VAL A 162 12.08 -2.05 7.57
CA VAL A 162 10.67 -2.41 7.72
C VAL A 162 10.55 -3.87 8.08
N THR A 163 9.78 -4.17 9.12
CA THR A 163 9.42 -5.53 9.49
C THR A 163 7.93 -5.76 9.27
N ILE A 164 7.59 -6.78 8.48
CA ILE A 164 6.21 -7.23 8.27
C ILE A 164 6.14 -8.67 8.78
N SER A 165 5.37 -8.93 9.84
CA SER A 165 5.31 -10.27 10.44
C SER A 165 3.89 -10.70 10.76
N ASP A 166 3.67 -12.02 10.64
CA ASP A 166 2.38 -12.64 10.97
C ASP A 166 1.20 -11.97 10.24
N CYS A 167 1.44 -11.56 9.00
CA CYS A 167 0.47 -10.83 8.17
C CYS A 167 -0.01 -11.69 7.00
N TRP A 168 -1.24 -11.45 6.56
CA TRP A 168 -1.73 -12.12 5.36
C TRP A 168 -2.61 -11.24 4.49
N PHE A 169 -2.61 -11.57 3.20
CA PHE A 169 -3.46 -10.95 2.19
C PHE A 169 -4.32 -12.01 1.51
N GLY A 170 -5.64 -11.75 1.44
CA GLY A 170 -6.62 -12.63 0.82
C GLY A 170 -7.62 -11.91 -0.09
N GLY A 171 -7.31 -10.69 -0.48
CA GLY A 171 -8.11 -9.92 -1.42
C GLY A 171 -7.72 -10.16 -2.88
N GLU A 172 -8.00 -9.19 -3.72
CA GLU A 172 -7.68 -9.17 -5.15
C GLU A 172 -6.82 -7.95 -5.46
N ILE A 173 -5.85 -8.08 -6.36
CA ILE A 173 -5.11 -6.94 -6.91
C ILE A 173 -5.22 -6.96 -8.42
N VAL A 174 -5.83 -5.93 -8.99
CA VAL A 174 -5.94 -5.71 -10.43
C VAL A 174 -5.18 -4.45 -10.81
N VAL A 175 -4.33 -4.56 -11.81
CA VAL A 175 -3.59 -3.42 -12.33
C VAL A 175 -3.73 -3.32 -13.85
N ASN A 176 -4.00 -2.12 -14.34
CA ASN A 176 -4.13 -1.84 -15.77
C ASN A 176 -2.84 -1.23 -16.38
N SER A 177 -1.72 -1.32 -15.65
CA SER A 177 -0.41 -0.81 -16.08
C SER A 177 0.61 -1.94 -16.27
N ILE A 178 1.48 -1.76 -17.23
CA ILE A 178 2.56 -2.72 -17.55
C ILE A 178 3.80 -2.59 -16.68
N GLN A 179 3.94 -1.53 -15.91
CA GLN A 179 5.20 -1.20 -15.25
C GLN A 179 5.14 -1.17 -13.72
N ALA A 180 3.96 -1.10 -13.13
CA ALA A 180 3.81 -1.06 -11.69
C ALA A 180 4.14 -2.43 -11.04
N PRO A 181 5.10 -2.50 -10.11
CA PRO A 181 5.29 -3.71 -9.31
C PRO A 181 4.07 -4.03 -8.47
N VAL A 182 3.67 -5.28 -8.52
CA VAL A 182 2.55 -5.80 -7.74
C VAL A 182 3.03 -6.89 -6.80
N GLY A 183 2.63 -6.81 -5.54
CA GLY A 183 2.98 -7.82 -4.54
C GLY A 183 1.84 -8.14 -3.59
N GLY A 184 1.69 -9.40 -3.25
CA GLY A 184 0.65 -9.84 -2.31
C GLY A 184 0.82 -9.29 -0.89
N ILE A 185 2.06 -9.00 -0.46
CA ILE A 185 2.33 -8.35 0.82
C ILE A 185 2.76 -6.90 0.62
N ILE A 186 3.78 -6.65 -0.19
CA ILE A 186 4.28 -5.30 -0.47
C ILE A 186 4.54 -5.12 -1.95
N GLY A 187 4.10 -4.01 -2.54
CA GLY A 187 4.33 -3.74 -3.96
C GLY A 187 5.82 -3.54 -4.26
N TYR A 188 6.42 -2.54 -3.64
CA TYR A 188 7.85 -2.25 -3.73
C TYR A 188 8.47 -2.08 -2.35
N GLY A 189 9.65 -2.65 -2.13
CA GLY A 189 10.32 -2.54 -0.85
C GLY A 189 11.84 -2.52 -0.91
N LYS A 190 12.46 -1.68 -0.07
CA LYS A 190 13.88 -1.70 0.22
C LYS A 190 14.10 -1.87 1.72
N GLY A 191 15.01 -2.78 2.10
CA GLY A 191 15.30 -3.06 3.51
C GLY A 191 14.09 -3.67 4.25
N VAL A 192 13.35 -4.58 3.61
CA VAL A 192 12.14 -5.20 4.18
C VAL A 192 12.42 -6.63 4.62
N SER A 193 12.12 -6.91 5.88
CA SER A 193 12.08 -8.26 6.45
C SER A 193 10.64 -8.74 6.57
N MET A 194 10.33 -9.91 6.00
CA MET A 194 9.02 -10.55 6.07
C MET A 194 9.12 -11.88 6.81
N VAL A 195 8.29 -12.09 7.82
CA VAL A 195 8.29 -13.32 8.62
C VAL A 195 6.87 -13.84 8.81
N ASN A 196 6.65 -15.13 8.58
CA ASN A 196 5.35 -15.78 8.75
C ASN A 196 4.22 -15.10 7.96
N CYS A 197 4.48 -14.62 6.75
CA CYS A 197 3.48 -13.97 5.93
C CYS A 197 2.83 -14.94 4.95
N LEU A 198 1.54 -14.72 4.66
CA LEU A 198 0.77 -15.55 3.75
C LEU A 198 0.07 -14.69 2.69
N VAL A 199 0.23 -15.06 1.44
CA VAL A 199 -0.66 -14.62 0.35
C VAL A 199 -1.67 -15.72 0.10
N ALA A 200 -2.93 -15.46 0.41
CA ALA A 200 -4.00 -16.46 0.39
C ALA A 200 -4.90 -16.37 -0.86
N THR A 201 -4.61 -15.45 -1.77
CA THR A 201 -5.32 -15.27 -3.03
C THR A 201 -4.51 -15.74 -4.23
N LYS A 202 -5.19 -16.05 -5.34
CA LYS A 202 -4.59 -16.35 -6.65
C LYS A 202 -4.75 -15.18 -7.63
N GLU A 203 -5.41 -14.14 -7.23
CA GLU A 203 -5.81 -13.01 -8.08
C GLU A 203 -4.94 -11.79 -7.77
N ILE A 204 -3.70 -11.81 -8.31
CA ILE A 204 -2.72 -10.75 -8.17
C ILE A 204 -2.20 -10.34 -9.53
N GLY A 205 -2.38 -9.08 -9.89
CA GLY A 205 -1.93 -8.49 -11.15
C GLY A 205 -2.76 -8.92 -12.36
N ASN A 206 -2.31 -8.58 -13.53
CA ASN A 206 -2.93 -8.98 -14.79
C ASN A 206 -2.19 -10.17 -15.43
N ASP A 207 -2.92 -11.08 -16.06
CA ASP A 207 -2.35 -12.19 -16.83
C ASP A 207 -1.34 -11.66 -17.87
N GLY A 208 -0.07 -12.07 -17.74
CA GLY A 208 0.98 -11.76 -18.72
C GLY A 208 1.97 -10.65 -18.35
N TRP A 209 1.93 -10.12 -17.16
CA TRP A 209 2.82 -9.02 -16.71
C TRP A 209 4.05 -9.52 -15.96
N GLU A 210 5.23 -9.09 -16.37
CA GLU A 210 6.53 -9.49 -15.81
C GLU A 210 6.79 -8.95 -14.38
N ASN A 211 6.01 -7.96 -13.90
CA ASN A 211 6.23 -7.25 -12.65
C ASN A 211 5.29 -7.68 -11.50
N THR A 212 4.75 -8.89 -11.56
CA THR A 212 3.94 -9.46 -10.48
C THR A 212 4.76 -10.38 -9.60
N TYR A 213 4.76 -10.14 -8.30
CA TYR A 213 5.54 -10.88 -7.31
C TYR A 213 4.63 -11.35 -6.17
N TRP A 214 4.71 -12.61 -5.77
CA TRP A 214 3.83 -13.14 -4.72
C TRP A 214 3.97 -12.41 -3.39
N LEU A 215 5.18 -12.19 -2.93
CA LEU A 215 5.40 -11.42 -1.69
C LEU A 215 5.62 -9.94 -1.97
N GLY A 216 6.31 -9.59 -3.04
CA GLY A 216 6.63 -8.24 -3.43
C GLY A 216 7.95 -8.11 -4.17
N TYR A 217 8.12 -7.03 -4.92
CA TYR A 217 9.41 -6.64 -5.47
C TYR A 217 10.25 -5.99 -4.37
N VAL A 218 11.19 -6.74 -3.82
CA VAL A 218 11.97 -6.30 -2.66
C VAL A 218 13.45 -6.39 -2.94
N VAL A 219 14.14 -5.25 -2.82
CA VAL A 219 15.60 -5.15 -2.83
C VAL A 219 16.10 -5.41 -1.41
N ASP A 220 17.16 -6.23 -1.27
CA ASP A 220 17.71 -6.67 0.03
C ASP A 220 16.67 -7.42 0.89
N LYS A 221 16.02 -8.43 0.28
CA LYS A 221 14.93 -9.21 0.87
C LYS A 221 15.42 -10.18 1.94
N ASP A 222 14.78 -10.16 3.11
CA ASP A 222 14.81 -11.25 4.09
C ASP A 222 13.39 -11.78 4.31
N ALA A 223 13.07 -12.95 3.75
CA ALA A 223 11.76 -13.58 3.88
C ALA A 223 11.90 -14.96 4.51
N LYS A 224 11.23 -15.19 5.65
CA LYS A 224 11.23 -16.44 6.41
C LYS A 224 9.83 -16.93 6.66
N ASN A 225 9.58 -18.23 6.43
CA ASN A 225 8.29 -18.88 6.65
C ASN A 225 7.13 -18.14 5.95
N CYS A 226 7.36 -17.67 4.72
CA CYS A 226 6.33 -16.99 3.92
C CYS A 226 5.78 -17.96 2.87
N PHE A 227 4.47 -17.89 2.64
CA PHE A 227 3.74 -18.84 1.80
C PHE A 227 2.84 -18.12 0.79
N TRP A 228 2.63 -18.78 -0.36
CA TRP A 228 1.72 -18.38 -1.44
C TRP A 228 1.18 -19.63 -2.16
N PRO A 229 0.11 -19.53 -2.96
CA PRO A 229 -0.45 -20.67 -3.67
C PRO A 229 0.54 -21.33 -4.64
N ASN A 230 0.62 -22.67 -4.62
CA ASN A 230 1.56 -23.45 -5.42
C ASN A 230 1.23 -23.53 -6.92
N ASP A 231 0.02 -23.18 -7.32
CA ASP A 231 -0.48 -23.19 -8.70
C ASP A 231 -0.31 -21.83 -9.39
N ALA A 232 0.59 -21.04 -8.88
CA ALA A 232 0.98 -19.78 -9.44
C ALA A 232 1.54 -19.93 -10.86
N LYS A 233 0.90 -19.31 -11.83
CA LYS A 233 1.33 -19.32 -13.24
C LYS A 233 2.59 -18.49 -13.52
N TYR A 234 3.12 -17.81 -12.50
CA TYR A 234 4.27 -16.91 -12.63
C TYR A 234 5.37 -17.32 -11.64
N ASN A 235 6.49 -17.75 -12.20
CA ASN A 235 7.73 -18.04 -11.49
C ASN A 235 8.61 -16.80 -11.48
#